data_df2562eff01864d96944f35c62be1f79
#
_entry.id   df2562eff01864d96944f35c62be1f79
#
_cell.length_a   1.000
_cell.length_b   1.000
_cell.length_c   1.000
_cell.angle_alpha   90.00
_cell.angle_beta   90.00
_cell.angle_gamma   90.00
#
_symmetry.space_group_name_H-M   'P 1'
#
loop_
_entity.id
_entity.type
_entity.pdbx_description
1 polymer ?
#
loop_
_entity_poly.entity_id
_entity_poly.type
_entity_poly.pdbx_seq_one_letter_code
_entity_poly.pdbx_strand_id
1 'polypeptide(L)'
;YLTNFNFIKKSKMNVSHHYDIKDDLYDLFLDPKRQYSCAYFKNENDTLETAQNNKIQHIIKKLNIKPNQKVLDIGCGWGSLAVDIARSANCEVTGITLSENQLKYCKQKAKELNLENQLRFMLMDYRELDEKFDRIVSVGMFEHVGRKFYKKFFSQVEKLLKDDGVSLIHTIGSVNPPRDPHPWITKYIFPGGYTPSLSEVTTPIEKAGLIVSDIEVLRMHYSHTLRHWKENCLNNKDKIINMFDERFFRMWEFYLAGCEMAFKWGDQVVYQFQLTKNYTSTCLLYTSPSPRDLTT
;
A
#
# COMPACT_ATOMS: atom_id res chain seq x y z
N TYR A 1 13.55 -18.32 -11.10
CA TYR A 1 13.55 -17.39 -12.26
C TYR A 1 12.26 -17.42 -13.11
N LEU A 2 11.39 -18.44 -13.00
CA LEU A 2 10.19 -18.59 -13.84
C LEU A 2 8.87 -18.21 -13.13
N THR A 3 8.88 -17.82 -11.87
CA THR A 3 7.68 -17.66 -11.04
C THR A 3 7.09 -16.25 -11.00
N ASN A 4 7.82 -15.20 -11.43
CA ASN A 4 7.42 -13.80 -11.29
C ASN A 4 6.80 -13.18 -12.57
N PHE A 5 6.06 -13.95 -13.35
CA PHE A 5 5.28 -13.45 -14.47
C PHE A 5 3.85 -13.09 -14.03
N ASN A 6 3.62 -11.83 -13.69
CA ASN A 6 2.29 -11.33 -13.31
C ASN A 6 1.60 -10.66 -14.52
N PHE A 7 1.24 -11.47 -15.54
CA PHE A 7 0.30 -11.03 -16.57
C PHE A 7 -1.06 -10.68 -15.96
N ILE A 8 -1.87 -9.83 -16.61
CA ILE A 8 -3.16 -9.35 -16.12
C ILE A 8 -4.05 -10.49 -15.56
N LYS A 9 -4.21 -11.59 -16.31
CA LYS A 9 -4.99 -12.76 -15.85
C LYS A 9 -4.42 -13.39 -14.58
N LYS A 10 -3.09 -13.51 -14.48
CA LYS A 10 -2.43 -14.10 -13.32
C LYS A 10 -2.46 -13.17 -12.11
N SER A 11 -2.34 -11.85 -12.33
CA SER A 11 -2.49 -10.85 -11.27
C SER A 11 -3.87 -10.91 -10.64
N LYS A 12 -4.95 -11.03 -11.44
CA LYS A 12 -6.32 -11.25 -10.92
C LYS A 12 -6.41 -12.51 -10.05
N MET A 13 -5.89 -13.65 -10.53
CA MET A 13 -5.91 -14.90 -9.77
C MET A 13 -5.11 -14.83 -8.46
N ASN A 14 -3.94 -14.18 -8.47
CA ASN A 14 -3.10 -14.06 -7.28
C ASN A 14 -3.73 -13.14 -6.23
N VAL A 15 -4.32 -12.02 -6.66
CA VAL A 15 -5.04 -11.08 -5.80
C VAL A 15 -6.28 -11.76 -5.23
N SER A 16 -7.09 -12.43 -6.06
CA SER A 16 -8.26 -13.18 -5.61
C SER A 16 -7.87 -14.23 -4.57
N HIS A 17 -6.85 -15.03 -4.80
CA HIS A 17 -6.43 -16.08 -3.86
C HIS A 17 -6.02 -15.54 -2.48
N HIS A 18 -5.39 -14.36 -2.42
CA HIS A 18 -4.99 -13.77 -1.14
C HIS A 18 -6.13 -13.00 -0.45
N TYR A 19 -6.99 -12.32 -1.22
CA TYR A 19 -8.06 -11.48 -0.67
C TYR A 19 -9.44 -12.17 -0.64
N ASP A 20 -9.58 -13.38 -1.20
CA ASP A 20 -10.77 -14.24 -1.04
C ASP A 20 -10.76 -15.07 0.27
N ILE A 21 -9.80 -14.82 1.15
CA ILE A 21 -9.92 -15.14 2.58
C ILE A 21 -11.17 -14.41 3.06
N LYS A 22 -12.05 -15.11 3.82
CA LYS A 22 -13.33 -14.55 4.29
C LYS A 22 -13.14 -13.12 4.80
N ASP A 23 -13.90 -12.17 4.25
CA ASP A 23 -13.79 -10.74 4.57
C ASP A 23 -13.85 -10.45 6.09
N ASP A 24 -14.61 -11.27 6.82
CA ASP A 24 -14.76 -11.20 8.27
C ASP A 24 -13.45 -11.45 9.04
N LEU A 25 -12.45 -12.11 8.45
CA LEU A 25 -11.15 -12.27 9.10
C LEU A 25 -10.46 -10.92 9.29
N TYR A 26 -10.56 -10.03 8.29
CA TYR A 26 -9.92 -8.70 8.35
C TYR A 26 -10.46 -7.85 9.51
N ASP A 27 -11.74 -7.99 9.86
CA ASP A 27 -12.37 -7.31 10.99
C ASP A 27 -11.85 -7.80 12.36
N LEU A 28 -11.27 -9.00 12.40
CA LEU A 28 -10.75 -9.56 13.65
C LEU A 28 -9.34 -9.09 13.99
N PHE A 29 -8.56 -8.57 13.02
CA PHE A 29 -7.19 -8.21 13.30
C PHE A 29 -6.73 -6.84 12.76
N LEU A 30 -7.40 -6.27 11.76
CA LEU A 30 -7.09 -4.93 11.26
C LEU A 30 -7.73 -3.84 12.12
N ASP A 31 -7.40 -2.60 11.79
CA ASP A 31 -8.08 -1.41 12.30
C ASP A 31 -9.51 -1.29 11.70
N PRO A 32 -10.40 -0.45 12.28
CA PRO A 32 -11.78 -0.30 11.80
C PRO A 32 -11.92 0.14 10.34
N LYS A 33 -10.85 0.71 9.76
CA LYS A 33 -10.80 1.11 8.35
C LYS A 33 -10.24 0.01 7.43
N ARG A 34 -9.99 -1.19 7.94
CA ARG A 34 -9.45 -2.36 7.23
C ARG A 34 -8.15 -2.04 6.45
N GLN A 35 -7.21 -1.28 7.04
CA GLN A 35 -5.96 -0.95 6.39
C GLN A 35 -4.95 -2.10 6.52
N TYR A 36 -4.73 -2.85 5.45
CA TYR A 36 -3.80 -3.97 5.40
C TYR A 36 -2.45 -3.54 4.82
N SER A 37 -1.79 -2.61 5.51
CA SER A 37 -0.47 -2.09 5.14
C SER A 37 0.22 -1.48 6.36
N CYS A 38 1.51 -1.16 6.25
CA CYS A 38 2.31 -0.58 7.32
C CYS A 38 1.68 0.71 7.87
N ALA A 39 1.42 0.77 9.17
CA ALA A 39 0.98 1.96 9.89
C ALA A 39 2.14 2.93 10.15
N TYR A 40 1.86 4.16 10.58
CA TYR A 40 2.86 5.18 10.93
C TYR A 40 2.72 5.59 12.40
N PHE A 41 3.59 5.07 13.24
CA PHE A 41 3.61 5.33 14.68
C PHE A 41 4.40 6.61 14.96
N LYS A 42 3.76 7.65 15.44
CA LYS A 42 4.45 8.86 15.93
C LYS A 42 5.03 8.65 17.32
N ASN A 43 4.35 7.81 18.12
CA ASN A 43 4.79 7.39 19.44
C ASN A 43 4.70 5.87 19.54
N GLU A 44 5.57 5.25 20.33
CA GLU A 44 5.58 3.79 20.53
C GLU A 44 4.28 3.25 21.13
N ASN A 45 3.54 4.09 21.87
CA ASN A 45 2.29 3.75 22.52
C ASN A 45 1.03 4.09 21.68
N ASP A 46 1.20 4.54 20.43
CA ASP A 46 0.06 4.77 19.55
C ASP A 46 -0.72 3.47 19.36
N THR A 47 -2.05 3.55 19.41
CA THR A 47 -2.91 2.42 19.01
C THR A 47 -2.76 2.15 17.51
N LEU A 48 -3.11 0.92 17.08
CA LEU A 48 -3.12 0.59 15.66
C LEU A 48 -3.97 1.56 14.83
N GLU A 49 -5.16 1.91 15.32
CA GLU A 49 -6.06 2.86 14.66
C GLU A 49 -5.43 4.25 14.53
N THR A 50 -4.83 4.76 15.61
CA THR A 50 -4.11 6.04 15.59
C THR A 50 -2.96 6.02 14.59
N ALA A 51 -2.14 4.97 14.61
CA ALA A 51 -1.01 4.83 13.71
C ALA A 51 -1.43 4.69 12.24
N GLN A 52 -2.54 4.00 11.96
CA GLN A 52 -3.10 3.90 10.61
C GLN A 52 -3.67 5.23 10.13
N ASN A 53 -4.33 6.00 10.99
CA ASN A 53 -4.76 7.36 10.67
C ASN A 53 -3.56 8.28 10.43
N ASN A 54 -2.51 8.19 11.24
CA ASN A 54 -1.26 8.92 11.04
C ASN A 54 -0.62 8.61 9.68
N LYS A 55 -0.62 7.34 9.24
CA LYS A 55 -0.13 6.95 7.90
C LYS A 55 -0.89 7.68 6.81
N ILE A 56 -2.23 7.70 6.86
CA ILE A 56 -3.06 8.38 5.86
C ILE A 56 -2.70 9.88 5.81
N GLN A 57 -2.64 10.53 6.96
CA GLN A 57 -2.29 11.96 7.03
C GLN A 57 -0.86 12.23 6.51
N HIS A 58 0.07 11.33 6.80
CA HIS A 58 1.44 11.42 6.29
C HIS A 58 1.49 11.32 4.76
N ILE A 59 0.77 10.37 4.18
CA ILE A 59 0.65 10.19 2.72
C ILE A 59 0.01 11.43 2.07
N ILE A 60 -1.08 11.96 2.63
CA ILE A 60 -1.76 13.17 2.12
C ILE A 60 -0.81 14.37 2.10
N LYS A 61 -0.03 14.56 3.17
CA LYS A 61 0.97 15.63 3.24
C LYS A 61 2.08 15.45 2.20
N LYS A 62 2.61 14.24 2.05
CA LYS A 62 3.66 13.95 1.04
C LYS A 62 3.16 14.13 -0.39
N LEU A 63 1.90 13.84 -0.65
CA LEU A 63 1.29 14.09 -1.95
C LEU A 63 1.00 15.57 -2.22
N ASN A 64 1.06 16.43 -1.19
CA ASN A 64 0.73 17.86 -1.29
C ASN A 64 -0.61 18.07 -2.03
N ILE A 65 -1.66 17.38 -1.56
CA ILE A 65 -2.96 17.38 -2.20
C ILE A 65 -3.63 18.74 -2.00
N LYS A 66 -4.21 19.28 -3.08
CA LYS A 66 -4.95 20.54 -3.08
C LYS A 66 -6.41 20.31 -3.46
N PRO A 67 -7.32 21.21 -3.08
CA PRO A 67 -8.74 21.11 -3.49
C PRO A 67 -8.91 20.97 -5.01
N ASN A 68 -9.95 20.25 -5.41
CA ASN A 68 -10.35 20.02 -6.81
C ASN A 68 -9.33 19.25 -7.66
N GLN A 69 -8.34 18.62 -7.07
CA GLN A 69 -7.41 17.75 -7.78
C GLN A 69 -8.02 16.38 -8.05
N LYS A 70 -7.57 15.75 -9.15
CA LYS A 70 -7.85 14.35 -9.46
C LYS A 70 -6.76 13.46 -8.90
N VAL A 71 -7.14 12.51 -8.06
CA VAL A 71 -6.22 11.58 -7.39
C VAL A 71 -6.51 10.15 -7.86
N LEU A 72 -5.47 9.40 -8.18
CA LEU A 72 -5.55 7.96 -8.46
C LEU A 72 -4.97 7.16 -7.29
N ASP A 73 -5.74 6.20 -6.78
CA ASP A 73 -5.29 5.20 -5.80
C ASP A 73 -5.18 3.83 -6.49
N ILE A 74 -3.94 3.41 -6.78
CA ILE A 74 -3.64 2.15 -7.48
C ILE A 74 -3.56 1.01 -6.47
N GLY A 75 -4.54 0.11 -6.49
CA GLY A 75 -4.69 -0.95 -5.49
C GLY A 75 -5.33 -0.42 -4.22
N CYS A 76 -6.48 0.24 -4.35
CA CYS A 76 -7.15 0.97 -3.28
C CYS A 76 -7.62 0.11 -2.08
N GLY A 77 -7.50 -1.22 -2.17
CA GLY A 77 -7.94 -2.12 -1.12
C GLY A 77 -9.41 -1.88 -0.74
N TRP A 78 -9.67 -1.70 0.55
CA TRP A 78 -11.00 -1.42 1.09
C TRP A 78 -11.41 0.07 0.99
N GLY A 79 -10.62 0.89 0.30
CA GLY A 79 -10.97 2.28 -0.07
C GLY A 79 -10.76 3.33 1.03
N SER A 80 -10.23 2.98 2.17
CA SER A 80 -10.09 3.91 3.31
C SER A 80 -9.20 5.11 3.00
N LEU A 81 -8.07 4.90 2.32
CA LEU A 81 -7.19 5.99 1.89
C LEU A 81 -7.91 6.94 0.92
N ALA A 82 -8.60 6.39 -0.08
CA ALA A 82 -9.36 7.17 -1.05
C ALA A 82 -10.45 8.02 -0.37
N VAL A 83 -11.18 7.44 0.61
CA VAL A 83 -12.20 8.16 1.41
C VAL A 83 -11.58 9.32 2.19
N ASP A 84 -10.48 9.08 2.88
CA ASP A 84 -9.85 10.12 3.70
C ASP A 84 -9.22 11.23 2.83
N ILE A 85 -8.68 10.91 1.65
CA ILE A 85 -8.21 11.90 0.68
C ILE A 85 -9.39 12.78 0.20
N ALA A 86 -10.49 12.17 -0.23
CA ALA A 86 -11.66 12.90 -0.71
C ALA A 86 -12.20 13.88 0.34
N ARG A 87 -12.29 13.44 1.60
CA ARG A 87 -12.76 14.27 2.72
C ARG A 87 -11.81 15.40 3.10
N SER A 88 -10.51 15.14 3.08
CA SER A 88 -9.50 16.09 3.61
C SER A 88 -9.27 17.28 2.68
N ALA A 89 -9.44 17.10 1.38
CA ALA A 89 -9.03 18.10 0.39
C ALA A 89 -10.11 18.42 -0.66
N ASN A 90 -11.35 17.92 -0.48
CA ASN A 90 -12.42 18.10 -1.48
C ASN A 90 -11.96 17.74 -2.89
N CYS A 91 -11.38 16.54 -3.05
CA CYS A 91 -10.80 16.02 -4.29
C CYS A 91 -11.69 14.98 -4.95
N GLU A 92 -11.49 14.78 -6.25
CA GLU A 92 -12.01 13.62 -6.97
C GLU A 92 -11.00 12.47 -6.86
N VAL A 93 -11.39 11.33 -6.29
CA VAL A 93 -10.49 10.18 -6.14
C VAL A 93 -11.01 8.99 -6.95
N THR A 94 -10.17 8.48 -7.83
CA THR A 94 -10.39 7.22 -8.53
C THR A 94 -9.60 6.12 -7.84
N GLY A 95 -10.29 5.16 -7.25
CA GLY A 95 -9.68 3.95 -6.67
C GLY A 95 -9.83 2.76 -7.61
N ILE A 96 -8.74 2.05 -7.89
CA ILE A 96 -8.79 0.83 -8.71
C ILE A 96 -8.35 -0.38 -7.90
N THR A 97 -9.02 -1.49 -8.12
CA THR A 97 -8.71 -2.79 -7.50
C THR A 97 -8.95 -3.93 -8.50
N LEU A 98 -8.36 -5.10 -8.25
CA LEU A 98 -8.62 -6.34 -8.99
C LEU A 98 -9.55 -7.30 -8.22
N SER A 99 -9.99 -6.94 -7.00
CA SER A 99 -10.89 -7.72 -6.15
C SER A 99 -12.33 -7.22 -6.27
N GLU A 100 -13.26 -8.09 -6.66
CA GLU A 100 -14.69 -7.78 -6.74
C GLU A 100 -15.28 -7.48 -5.36
N ASN A 101 -14.81 -8.20 -4.32
CA ASN A 101 -15.24 -8.00 -2.94
C ASN A 101 -14.86 -6.61 -2.44
N GLN A 102 -13.60 -6.20 -2.66
CA GLN A 102 -13.15 -4.85 -2.32
C GLN A 102 -13.92 -3.78 -3.09
N LEU A 103 -14.16 -3.96 -4.39
CA LEU A 103 -14.94 -3.02 -5.18
C LEU A 103 -16.36 -2.85 -4.63
N LYS A 104 -17.04 -3.96 -4.33
CA LYS A 104 -18.40 -3.93 -3.76
C LYS A 104 -18.43 -3.18 -2.43
N TYR A 105 -17.51 -3.49 -1.54
CA TYR A 105 -17.37 -2.79 -0.25
C TYR A 105 -17.11 -1.29 -0.44
N CYS A 106 -16.14 -0.91 -1.30
CA CYS A 106 -15.81 0.48 -1.57
C CYS A 106 -17.00 1.29 -2.09
N LYS A 107 -17.77 0.72 -3.03
CA LYS A 107 -18.98 1.38 -3.57
C LYS A 107 -20.07 1.56 -2.53
N GLN A 108 -20.29 0.54 -1.70
CA GLN A 108 -21.24 0.63 -0.60
C GLN A 108 -20.79 1.71 0.40
N LYS A 109 -19.51 1.72 0.76
CA LYS A 109 -18.95 2.72 1.70
C LYS A 109 -19.04 4.15 1.17
N ALA A 110 -18.76 4.36 -0.12
CA ALA A 110 -18.92 5.67 -0.74
C ALA A 110 -20.39 6.18 -0.64
N LYS A 111 -21.36 5.29 -0.86
CA LYS A 111 -22.78 5.61 -0.72
C LYS A 111 -23.17 5.92 0.74
N GLU A 112 -22.76 5.09 1.70
CA GLU A 112 -23.02 5.31 3.13
C GLU A 112 -22.49 6.66 3.63
N LEU A 113 -21.39 7.14 3.02
CA LEU A 113 -20.73 8.39 3.39
C LEU A 113 -21.17 9.58 2.55
N ASN A 114 -22.10 9.40 1.57
CA ASN A 114 -22.54 10.42 0.61
C ASN A 114 -21.36 11.04 -0.17
N LEU A 115 -20.39 10.23 -0.59
CA LEU A 115 -19.18 10.65 -1.30
C LEU A 115 -19.15 10.15 -2.76
N GLU A 116 -20.26 9.68 -3.32
CA GLU A 116 -20.33 9.10 -4.67
C GLU A 116 -19.92 10.10 -5.77
N ASN A 117 -20.10 11.38 -5.53
CA ASN A 117 -19.67 12.44 -6.46
C ASN A 117 -18.15 12.70 -6.42
N GLN A 118 -17.45 12.26 -5.37
CA GLN A 118 -16.02 12.47 -5.18
C GLN A 118 -15.21 11.17 -5.34
N LEU A 119 -15.87 10.00 -5.20
CA LEU A 119 -15.22 8.69 -5.19
C LEU A 119 -15.71 7.83 -6.37
N ARG A 120 -14.79 7.48 -7.25
CA ARG A 120 -15.03 6.54 -8.35
C ARG A 120 -14.22 5.26 -8.13
N PHE A 121 -14.88 4.14 -7.80
CA PHE A 121 -14.22 2.86 -7.64
C PHE A 121 -14.44 1.95 -8.86
N MET A 122 -13.36 1.31 -9.37
CA MET A 122 -13.37 0.52 -10.58
C MET A 122 -12.63 -0.81 -10.41
N LEU A 123 -13.18 -1.88 -11.02
CA LEU A 123 -12.49 -3.16 -11.18
C LEU A 123 -11.62 -3.06 -12.44
N MET A 124 -10.37 -2.66 -12.28
CA MET A 124 -9.51 -2.34 -13.40
C MET A 124 -8.04 -2.56 -13.08
N ASP A 125 -7.28 -3.02 -14.06
CA ASP A 125 -5.83 -3.05 -13.98
C ASP A 125 -5.27 -1.66 -14.35
N TYR A 126 -4.27 -1.18 -13.59
CA TYR A 126 -3.65 0.13 -13.81
C TYR A 126 -3.09 0.30 -15.24
N ARG A 127 -2.75 -0.82 -15.91
CA ARG A 127 -2.22 -0.85 -17.30
C ARG A 127 -3.25 -0.49 -18.35
N GLU A 128 -4.53 -0.52 -18.00
CA GLU A 128 -5.68 -0.22 -18.89
C GLU A 128 -6.18 1.22 -18.76
N LEU A 129 -5.67 1.98 -17.77
CA LEU A 129 -6.02 3.39 -17.59
C LEU A 129 -5.34 4.27 -18.62
N ASP A 130 -6.07 5.33 -19.05
CA ASP A 130 -5.60 6.35 -19.98
C ASP A 130 -6.10 7.76 -19.59
N GLU A 131 -6.29 8.03 -18.32
CA GLU A 131 -6.69 9.33 -17.77
C GLU A 131 -5.54 9.98 -17.03
N LYS A 132 -5.44 11.32 -17.04
CA LYS A 132 -4.41 12.08 -16.33
C LYS A 132 -4.85 12.46 -14.93
N PHE A 133 -3.94 12.34 -13.96
CA PHE A 133 -4.15 12.64 -12.55
C PHE A 133 -3.14 13.66 -12.03
N ASP A 134 -3.59 14.52 -11.11
CA ASP A 134 -2.72 15.46 -10.41
C ASP A 134 -1.85 14.75 -9.38
N ARG A 135 -2.41 13.69 -8.75
CA ARG A 135 -1.74 12.89 -7.73
C ARG A 135 -1.98 11.41 -7.99
N ILE A 136 -0.95 10.60 -7.76
CA ILE A 136 -1.03 9.15 -7.85
C ILE A 136 -0.49 8.56 -6.57
N VAL A 137 -1.23 7.65 -5.95
CA VAL A 137 -0.79 6.89 -4.77
C VAL A 137 -0.93 5.40 -5.02
N SER A 138 -0.02 4.62 -4.46
CA SER A 138 -0.11 3.17 -4.41
C SER A 138 0.48 2.68 -3.09
N VAL A 139 -0.28 1.91 -2.32
CA VAL A 139 0.11 1.43 -0.99
C VAL A 139 -0.02 -0.09 -0.93
N GLY A 140 1.11 -0.80 -0.80
CA GLY A 140 1.13 -2.27 -0.64
C GLY A 140 0.70 -3.06 -1.89
N MET A 141 0.70 -2.43 -3.08
CA MET A 141 0.36 -3.09 -4.33
C MET A 141 1.60 -3.43 -5.17
N PHE A 142 2.67 -2.64 -5.05
CA PHE A 142 3.86 -2.77 -5.88
C PHE A 142 4.54 -4.15 -5.72
N GLU A 143 4.41 -4.78 -4.57
CA GLU A 143 4.87 -6.15 -4.27
C GLU A 143 4.25 -7.19 -5.20
N HIS A 144 3.07 -6.90 -5.78
CA HIS A 144 2.33 -7.77 -6.69
C HIS A 144 2.59 -7.48 -8.17
N VAL A 145 3.34 -6.41 -8.49
CA VAL A 145 3.67 -6.04 -9.89
C VAL A 145 4.53 -7.08 -10.56
N GLY A 146 5.53 -7.61 -9.83
CA GLY A 146 6.51 -8.54 -10.35
C GLY A 146 7.70 -7.84 -11.03
N ARG A 147 8.90 -8.28 -10.70
CA ARG A 147 10.20 -7.68 -11.05
C ARG A 147 10.35 -7.29 -12.52
N LYS A 148 9.88 -8.15 -13.44
CA LYS A 148 9.96 -7.92 -14.89
C LYS A 148 9.06 -6.78 -15.39
N PHE A 149 8.10 -6.36 -14.60
CA PHE A 149 7.12 -5.34 -14.97
C PHE A 149 7.37 -3.98 -14.29
N TYR A 150 8.41 -3.82 -13.47
CA TYR A 150 8.69 -2.56 -12.79
C TYR A 150 8.84 -1.38 -13.75
N LYS A 151 9.59 -1.56 -14.86
CA LYS A 151 9.69 -0.52 -15.90
C LYS A 151 8.32 -0.16 -16.46
N LYS A 152 7.47 -1.16 -16.76
CA LYS A 152 6.13 -0.93 -17.30
C LYS A 152 5.23 -0.20 -16.28
N PHE A 153 5.36 -0.55 -14.99
CA PHE A 153 4.62 0.12 -13.92
C PHE A 153 4.98 1.60 -13.84
N PHE A 154 6.26 1.94 -13.73
CA PHE A 154 6.68 3.35 -13.64
C PHE A 154 6.44 4.13 -14.93
N SER A 155 6.57 3.51 -16.12
CA SER A 155 6.17 4.15 -17.37
C SER A 155 4.66 4.44 -17.43
N GLN A 156 3.83 3.58 -16.83
CA GLN A 156 2.39 3.85 -16.72
C GLN A 156 2.10 4.96 -15.70
N VAL A 157 2.79 4.97 -14.56
CA VAL A 157 2.68 6.07 -13.58
C VAL A 157 3.06 7.41 -14.23
N GLU A 158 4.17 7.45 -14.98
CA GLU A 158 4.59 8.65 -15.73
C GLU A 158 3.52 9.07 -16.73
N LYS A 159 3.00 8.14 -17.52
CA LYS A 159 1.95 8.41 -18.51
C LYS A 159 0.70 8.99 -17.88
N LEU A 160 0.26 8.47 -16.73
CA LEU A 160 -0.96 8.88 -16.03
C LEU A 160 -0.79 10.16 -15.19
N LEU A 161 0.45 10.51 -14.81
CA LEU A 161 0.73 11.69 -14.02
C LEU A 161 0.74 12.94 -14.90
N LYS A 162 0.09 14.03 -14.45
CA LYS A 162 0.22 15.36 -15.07
C LYS A 162 1.64 15.88 -14.90
N ASP A 163 2.03 16.91 -15.67
CA ASP A 163 3.41 17.40 -15.68
C ASP A 163 3.86 18.01 -14.33
N ASP A 164 2.95 18.65 -13.61
CA ASP A 164 3.15 19.17 -12.25
C ASP A 164 2.71 18.19 -11.15
N GLY A 165 2.45 16.94 -11.54
CA GLY A 165 1.93 15.91 -10.65
C GLY A 165 2.96 15.34 -9.68
N VAL A 166 2.45 14.79 -8.58
CA VAL A 166 3.24 14.06 -7.56
C VAL A 166 2.68 12.65 -7.40
N SER A 167 3.56 11.67 -7.37
CA SER A 167 3.20 10.28 -7.08
C SER A 167 3.90 9.80 -5.81
N LEU A 168 3.21 8.94 -5.03
CA LEU A 168 3.76 8.27 -3.86
C LEU A 168 3.57 6.77 -3.97
N ILE A 169 4.65 6.02 -3.99
CA ILE A 169 4.64 4.56 -4.01
C ILE A 169 5.16 4.05 -2.66
N HIS A 170 4.28 3.43 -1.89
CA HIS A 170 4.57 2.83 -0.60
C HIS A 170 4.62 1.31 -0.77
N THR A 171 5.76 0.71 -0.53
CA THR A 171 6.00 -0.72 -0.74
C THR A 171 6.93 -1.33 0.28
N ILE A 172 6.71 -2.58 0.61
CA ILE A 172 7.72 -3.38 1.32
C ILE A 172 8.94 -3.53 0.41
N GLY A 173 10.12 -3.48 1.00
CA GLY A 173 11.37 -3.72 0.30
C GLY A 173 12.43 -4.33 1.21
N SER A 174 13.63 -4.50 0.68
CA SER A 174 14.78 -5.04 1.41
C SER A 174 15.96 -4.08 1.35
N VAL A 175 16.71 -3.95 2.46
CA VAL A 175 17.98 -3.21 2.49
C VAL A 175 19.13 -4.01 1.89
N ASN A 176 18.96 -5.31 1.72
CA ASN A 176 19.95 -6.22 1.13
C ASN A 176 19.86 -6.23 -0.40
N PRO A 177 20.90 -6.72 -1.09
CA PRO A 177 20.85 -6.99 -2.53
C PRO A 177 19.66 -7.88 -2.93
N PRO A 178 19.27 -7.86 -4.22
CA PRO A 178 18.16 -8.66 -4.73
C PRO A 178 18.29 -10.14 -4.37
N ARG A 179 17.22 -10.72 -3.85
CA ARG A 179 17.13 -12.16 -3.54
C ARG A 179 15.73 -12.69 -3.84
N ASP A 180 15.61 -13.98 -4.02
CA ASP A 180 14.31 -14.62 -4.17
C ASP A 180 13.50 -14.56 -2.87
N PRO A 181 12.17 -14.41 -2.94
CA PRO A 181 11.31 -14.39 -1.77
C PRO A 181 11.31 -15.75 -1.06
N HIS A 182 11.02 -15.74 0.24
CA HIS A 182 10.98 -16.97 1.03
C HIS A 182 9.90 -17.93 0.50
N PRO A 183 10.25 -19.20 0.17
CA PRO A 183 9.32 -20.15 -0.48
C PRO A 183 8.02 -20.38 0.30
N TRP A 184 8.08 -20.37 1.63
CA TRP A 184 6.91 -20.56 2.48
C TRP A 184 5.92 -19.38 2.34
N ILE A 185 6.41 -18.13 2.31
CA ILE A 185 5.59 -16.93 2.12
C ILE A 185 4.90 -16.96 0.75
N THR A 186 5.65 -17.28 -0.31
CA THR A 186 5.10 -17.32 -1.66
C THR A 186 4.13 -18.49 -1.88
N LYS A 187 4.28 -19.58 -1.12
CA LYS A 187 3.37 -20.74 -1.22
C LYS A 187 2.08 -20.52 -0.47
N TYR A 188 2.12 -19.97 0.74
CA TYR A 188 0.98 -20.01 1.68
C TYR A 188 0.32 -18.64 1.91
N ILE A 189 1.04 -17.53 1.71
CA ILE A 189 0.53 -16.19 2.07
C ILE A 189 0.40 -15.30 0.84
N PHE A 190 1.50 -15.03 0.11
CA PHE A 190 1.53 -14.10 -1.02
C PHE A 190 2.04 -14.76 -2.31
N PRO A 191 1.21 -15.53 -3.01
CA PRO A 191 1.60 -16.13 -4.30
C PRO A 191 2.02 -15.06 -5.30
N GLY A 192 3.25 -15.19 -5.84
CA GLY A 192 3.81 -14.23 -6.79
C GLY A 192 4.27 -12.89 -6.21
N GLY A 193 4.17 -12.71 -4.89
CA GLY A 193 4.70 -11.52 -4.20
C GLY A 193 6.23 -11.44 -4.26
N TYR A 194 6.75 -10.21 -4.31
CA TYR A 194 8.17 -9.94 -4.31
C TYR A 194 8.49 -8.65 -3.55
N THR A 195 9.47 -8.70 -2.67
CA THR A 195 9.96 -7.54 -1.92
C THR A 195 11.26 -7.04 -2.55
N PRO A 196 11.25 -5.92 -3.30
CA PRO A 196 12.42 -5.46 -4.03
C PRO A 196 13.49 -4.85 -3.14
N SER A 197 14.74 -4.95 -3.58
CA SER A 197 15.81 -4.08 -3.06
C SER A 197 15.66 -2.66 -3.63
N LEU A 198 16.26 -1.67 -2.97
CA LEU A 198 16.22 -0.27 -3.43
C LEU A 198 16.74 -0.11 -4.86
N SER A 199 17.83 -0.79 -5.21
CA SER A 199 18.45 -0.76 -6.53
C SER A 199 17.55 -1.29 -7.66
N GLU A 200 16.65 -2.22 -7.34
CA GLU A 200 15.70 -2.75 -8.32
C GLU A 200 14.56 -1.79 -8.62
N VAL A 201 14.27 -0.86 -7.72
CA VAL A 201 13.19 0.12 -7.86
C VAL A 201 13.68 1.40 -8.53
N THR A 202 14.84 1.92 -8.14
CA THR A 202 15.36 3.21 -8.63
C THR A 202 15.67 3.18 -10.12
N THR A 203 16.32 2.13 -10.64
CA THR A 203 16.64 2.01 -12.07
C THR A 203 15.40 2.05 -12.99
N PRO A 204 14.30 1.32 -12.73
CA PRO A 204 13.06 1.47 -13.49
C PRO A 204 12.41 2.87 -13.40
N ILE A 205 12.52 3.56 -12.27
CA ILE A 205 12.01 4.94 -12.09
C ILE A 205 12.77 5.89 -13.06
N GLU A 206 14.10 5.87 -13.03
CA GLU A 206 14.95 6.68 -13.91
C GLU A 206 14.65 6.40 -15.39
N LYS A 207 14.54 5.12 -15.78
CA LYS A 207 14.19 4.71 -17.14
C LYS A 207 12.80 5.10 -17.60
N ALA A 208 11.90 5.40 -16.67
CA ALA A 208 10.56 5.93 -16.97
C ALA A 208 10.54 7.45 -17.11
N GLY A 209 11.64 8.14 -16.82
CA GLY A 209 11.72 9.60 -16.85
C GLY A 209 11.11 10.28 -15.62
N LEU A 210 10.90 9.53 -14.55
CA LEU A 210 10.44 10.08 -13.27
C LEU A 210 11.63 10.51 -12.41
N ILE A 211 11.43 11.58 -11.64
CA ILE A 211 12.41 12.13 -10.71
C ILE A 211 12.06 11.64 -9.31
N VAL A 212 13.02 11.07 -8.60
CA VAL A 212 12.88 10.75 -7.18
C VAL A 212 13.07 12.03 -6.38
N SER A 213 12.00 12.52 -5.76
CA SER A 213 12.03 13.74 -4.92
C SER A 213 12.36 13.42 -3.46
N ASP A 214 11.92 12.25 -2.98
CA ASP A 214 12.18 11.76 -1.61
C ASP A 214 12.07 10.24 -1.55
N ILE A 215 12.85 9.63 -0.66
CA ILE A 215 12.72 8.23 -0.27
C ILE A 215 12.74 8.14 1.25
N GLU A 216 11.59 7.88 1.85
CA GLU A 216 11.50 7.61 3.27
C GLU A 216 11.53 6.11 3.56
N VAL A 217 12.26 5.71 4.60
CA VAL A 217 12.39 4.31 5.00
C VAL A 217 11.71 4.09 6.35
N LEU A 218 10.59 3.39 6.35
CA LEU A 218 9.77 3.09 7.52
C LEU A 218 10.10 1.69 8.04
N ARG A 219 11.18 1.54 8.81
CA ARG A 219 11.64 0.23 9.25
C ARG A 219 10.80 -0.38 10.36
N MET A 220 10.81 0.26 11.55
CA MET A 220 10.18 -0.28 12.75
C MET A 220 8.65 -0.18 12.74
N HIS A 221 8.11 0.72 11.98
CA HIS A 221 6.66 0.92 11.87
C HIS A 221 5.91 -0.35 11.50
N TYR A 222 6.45 -1.14 10.57
CA TYR A 222 5.78 -2.39 10.20
C TYR A 222 5.93 -3.49 11.24
N SER A 223 7.05 -3.55 11.95
CA SER A 223 7.19 -4.45 13.11
C SER A 223 6.12 -4.17 14.17
N HIS A 224 5.89 -2.90 14.51
CA HIS A 224 4.82 -2.50 15.43
C HIS A 224 3.43 -2.85 14.88
N THR A 225 3.18 -2.57 13.59
CA THR A 225 1.91 -2.91 12.92
C THR A 225 1.61 -4.42 13.01
N LEU A 226 2.60 -5.26 12.66
CA LEU A 226 2.47 -6.72 12.68
C LEU A 226 2.28 -7.26 14.10
N ARG A 227 2.89 -6.64 15.10
CA ARG A 227 2.67 -6.97 16.51
C ARG A 227 1.21 -6.74 16.89
N HIS A 228 0.65 -5.58 16.60
CA HIS A 228 -0.78 -5.29 16.87
C HIS A 228 -1.70 -6.27 16.14
N TRP A 229 -1.43 -6.57 14.87
CA TRP A 229 -2.22 -7.57 14.13
C TRP A 229 -2.15 -8.95 14.77
N LYS A 230 -0.96 -9.38 15.23
CA LYS A 230 -0.78 -10.65 15.93
C LYS A 230 -1.53 -10.67 17.26
N GLU A 231 -1.43 -9.62 18.06
CA GLU A 231 -2.16 -9.49 19.33
C GLU A 231 -3.68 -9.53 19.12
N ASN A 232 -4.19 -8.82 18.10
CA ASN A 232 -5.61 -8.87 17.74
C ASN A 232 -6.03 -10.28 17.30
N CYS A 233 -5.21 -11.00 16.53
CA CYS A 233 -5.47 -12.40 16.17
C CYS A 233 -5.51 -13.30 17.40
N LEU A 234 -4.59 -13.15 18.34
CA LEU A 234 -4.56 -13.92 19.58
C LEU A 234 -5.82 -13.65 20.43
N ASN A 235 -6.23 -12.40 20.54
CA ASN A 235 -7.44 -12.02 21.27
C ASN A 235 -8.74 -12.55 20.62
N ASN A 236 -8.71 -12.84 19.31
CA ASN A 236 -9.84 -13.41 18.57
C ASN A 236 -9.60 -14.86 18.13
N LYS A 237 -8.68 -15.59 18.80
CA LYS A 237 -8.26 -16.95 18.44
C LYS A 237 -9.43 -17.89 18.18
N ASP A 238 -10.36 -18.01 19.13
CA ASP A 238 -11.48 -18.95 19.04
C ASP A 238 -12.41 -18.62 17.86
N LYS A 239 -12.63 -17.33 17.58
CA LYS A 239 -13.42 -16.91 16.41
C LYS A 239 -12.73 -17.30 15.10
N ILE A 240 -11.42 -17.14 15.02
CA ILE A 240 -10.63 -17.51 13.83
C ILE A 240 -10.63 -19.03 13.63
N ILE A 241 -10.44 -19.81 14.71
CA ILE A 241 -10.50 -21.28 14.65
C ILE A 241 -11.89 -21.76 14.21
N ASN A 242 -12.97 -21.17 14.74
CA ASN A 242 -14.34 -21.51 14.34
C ASN A 242 -14.64 -21.12 12.89
N MET A 243 -14.01 -20.06 12.37
CA MET A 243 -14.18 -19.60 10.99
C MET A 243 -13.44 -20.47 9.98
N PHE A 244 -12.30 -21.03 10.37
CA PHE A 244 -11.40 -21.86 9.54
C PHE A 244 -11.11 -23.19 10.23
N ASP A 245 -9.94 -23.32 10.86
CA ASP A 245 -9.49 -24.39 11.72
C ASP A 245 -8.25 -23.97 12.52
N GLU A 246 -7.77 -24.85 13.42
CA GLU A 246 -6.57 -24.60 14.23
C GLU A 246 -5.28 -24.54 13.39
N ARG A 247 -5.23 -25.30 12.29
CA ARG A 247 -4.07 -25.31 11.39
C ARG A 247 -3.92 -23.94 10.68
N PHE A 248 -5.03 -23.38 10.23
CA PHE A 248 -5.05 -22.02 9.65
C PHE A 248 -4.60 -21.00 10.68
N PHE A 249 -5.13 -21.04 11.91
CA PHE A 249 -4.74 -20.10 12.97
C PHE A 249 -3.22 -20.15 13.23
N ARG A 250 -2.64 -21.34 13.41
CA ARG A 250 -1.19 -21.49 13.60
C ARG A 250 -0.36 -21.00 12.42
N MET A 251 -0.83 -21.23 11.19
CA MET A 251 -0.18 -20.73 9.99
C MET A 251 -0.19 -19.19 9.97
N TRP A 252 -1.32 -18.58 10.32
CA TRP A 252 -1.50 -17.13 10.33
C TRP A 252 -0.66 -16.47 11.44
N GLU A 253 -0.66 -17.02 12.64
CA GLU A 253 0.19 -16.59 13.75
C GLU A 253 1.67 -16.66 13.39
N PHE A 254 2.11 -17.76 12.79
CA PHE A 254 3.49 -17.93 12.32
C PHE A 254 3.88 -16.87 11.26
N TYR A 255 2.97 -16.60 10.32
CA TYR A 255 3.16 -15.54 9.34
C TYR A 255 3.37 -14.18 10.00
N LEU A 256 2.47 -13.77 10.90
CA LEU A 256 2.54 -12.46 11.56
C LEU A 256 3.80 -12.33 12.44
N ALA A 257 4.11 -13.36 13.22
CA ALA A 257 5.30 -13.39 14.07
C ALA A 257 6.61 -13.36 13.25
N GLY A 258 6.68 -14.18 12.19
CA GLY A 258 7.85 -14.24 11.31
C GLY A 258 8.09 -12.92 10.58
N CYS A 259 7.03 -12.28 10.08
CA CYS A 259 7.13 -10.97 9.45
C CYS A 259 7.49 -9.88 10.46
N GLU A 260 6.93 -9.87 11.68
CA GLU A 260 7.34 -8.94 12.75
C GLU A 260 8.85 -9.00 12.97
N MET A 261 9.42 -10.20 13.08
CA MET A 261 10.86 -10.39 13.29
C MET A 261 11.69 -9.98 12.06
N ALA A 262 11.19 -10.22 10.84
CA ALA A 262 11.86 -9.81 9.61
C ALA A 262 12.03 -8.28 9.51
N PHE A 263 11.05 -7.51 9.96
CA PHE A 263 11.16 -6.04 10.05
C PHE A 263 11.98 -5.58 11.26
N LYS A 264 11.91 -6.27 12.38
CA LYS A 264 12.60 -5.87 13.61
C LYS A 264 14.12 -6.14 13.55
N TRP A 265 14.51 -7.33 13.12
CA TRP A 265 15.88 -7.82 13.19
C TRP A 265 16.44 -8.24 11.83
N GLY A 266 15.58 -8.42 10.84
CA GLY A 266 15.96 -8.81 9.49
C GLY A 266 16.27 -7.61 8.60
N ASP A 267 16.07 -7.80 7.30
CA ASP A 267 16.40 -6.86 6.24
C ASP A 267 15.16 -6.20 5.60
N GLN A 268 13.99 -6.53 6.09
CA GLN A 268 12.75 -5.94 5.57
C GLN A 268 12.55 -4.50 6.05
N VAL A 269 12.13 -3.64 5.14
CA VAL A 269 11.78 -2.25 5.37
C VAL A 269 10.54 -1.89 4.57
N VAL A 270 9.99 -0.71 4.81
CA VAL A 270 9.02 -0.11 3.89
C VAL A 270 9.64 1.13 3.28
N TYR A 271 9.56 1.25 1.96
CA TYR A 271 9.93 2.44 1.22
C TYR A 271 8.70 3.25 0.87
N GLN A 272 8.79 4.56 1.02
CA GLN A 272 7.89 5.53 0.40
C GLN A 272 8.67 6.35 -0.62
N PHE A 273 8.47 6.06 -1.91
CA PHE A 273 9.06 6.84 -3.00
C PHE A 273 8.13 7.99 -3.37
N GLN A 274 8.56 9.22 -3.22
CA GLN A 274 7.88 10.37 -3.78
C GLN A 274 8.50 10.69 -5.14
N LEU A 275 7.67 10.74 -6.17
CA LEU A 275 8.09 10.84 -7.56
C LEU A 275 7.40 12.01 -8.24
N THR A 276 8.12 12.70 -9.12
CA THR A 276 7.61 13.82 -9.94
C THR A 276 8.09 13.71 -11.37
N LYS A 277 7.50 14.49 -12.26
CA LYS A 277 7.99 14.64 -13.65
C LYS A 277 8.89 15.86 -13.81
N ASN A 278 8.66 16.91 -13.01
CA ASN A 278 9.40 18.16 -13.05
C ASN A 278 10.07 18.44 -11.71
N TYR A 279 11.24 19.10 -11.75
CA TYR A 279 11.99 19.50 -10.56
C TYR A 279 11.24 20.52 -9.69
N THR A 280 10.27 21.25 -10.25
CA THR A 280 9.50 22.28 -9.56
C THR A 280 8.20 21.78 -8.95
N SER A 281 7.77 20.53 -9.23
CA SER A 281 6.51 19.99 -8.75
C SER A 281 6.48 19.76 -7.24
N THR A 282 7.63 19.48 -6.65
CA THR A 282 7.87 19.47 -5.21
C THR A 282 8.88 20.57 -4.91
N CYS A 283 8.39 21.79 -4.77
CA CYS A 283 9.23 22.88 -4.29
C CYS A 283 9.74 22.56 -2.88
N LEU A 284 10.92 23.07 -2.50
CA LEU A 284 11.66 23.09 -1.23
C LEU A 284 10.90 22.79 0.09
N LEU A 285 9.62 22.52 0.05
CA LEU A 285 8.74 22.32 1.17
C LEU A 285 8.57 20.82 1.46
N TYR A 286 9.50 20.29 2.24
CA TYR A 286 9.29 19.33 3.32
C TYR A 286 8.29 18.21 3.04
N THR A 287 8.77 17.16 2.45
CA THR A 287 8.06 15.90 2.39
C THR A 287 8.20 15.10 3.69
N SER A 288 9.26 15.34 4.44
CA SER A 288 9.47 14.80 5.79
C SER A 288 9.71 15.92 6.77
N PRO A 289 9.10 15.92 7.96
CA PRO A 289 9.43 16.89 8.98
C PRO A 289 10.91 16.79 9.35
N SER A 290 11.65 17.89 9.20
CA SER A 290 13.01 17.99 9.69
C SER A 290 13.02 17.83 11.22
N PRO A 291 14.06 17.22 11.83
CA PRO A 291 14.22 17.25 13.28
C PRO A 291 14.14 18.66 13.89
N ARG A 292 14.35 19.71 13.09
CA ARG A 292 14.22 21.11 13.50
C ARG A 292 12.77 21.58 13.60
N ASP A 293 11.85 20.91 12.91
CA ASP A 293 10.41 21.28 12.93
C ASP A 293 9.66 20.66 14.11
N LEU A 294 10.34 19.83 14.90
CA LEU A 294 9.82 19.20 16.12
C LEU A 294 10.07 20.02 17.39
N THR A 295 10.68 21.21 17.26
CA THR A 295 11.10 22.07 18.39
C THR A 295 10.26 23.34 18.53
N THR A 296 9.07 23.41 17.94
CA THR A 296 8.13 24.51 18.18
C THR A 296 6.81 24.01 18.76
#